data_c4022cd1a569b98c6e998cf9b4a7d2a8
#
_entry.id   c4022cd1a569b98c6e998cf9b4a7d2a8
#
_cell.length_a   1.000
_cell.length_b   1.000
_cell.length_c   1.000
_cell.angle_alpha   90.00
_cell.angle_beta   90.00
_cell.angle_gamma   90.00
#
_symmetry.space_group_name_H-M   'P 1'
#
loop_
_entity.id
_entity.type
_entity.pdbx_description
1 polymer ?
#
loop_
_entity_poly.entity_id
_entity_poly.type
_entity_poly.pdbx_seq_one_letter_code
_entity_poly.pdbx_strand_id
1 'polypeptide(L)'
;PECSHHESGPGQNEIDFRYSDPLTAADNAITFRTVVRTVAAQNGLCASFSPKPLPDRDGSGMHINISAKGSGQTGLPAGVIAGVLDKAAEITLFLNPCEESYRRLGHDKAPRYVTWSEENRSQLIRIPAAVGENRRAELRSADSAANPYLAYALLIYAGLHGIENRLVLPPASDLNLYTAPAETLRTLRTLPGSLKEAAALAEASAFVKAHLPDSVLRAYTRL
;
A
#
# COMPACT_ATOMS: atom_id res chain seq x y z
N PRO A 1 12.24 15.07 1.03
CA PRO A 1 10.82 15.46 0.96
C PRO A 1 10.58 16.40 -0.22
N GLU A 2 9.39 16.33 -0.79
CA GLU A 2 8.97 17.21 -1.90
C GLU A 2 7.88 18.16 -1.45
N CYS A 3 6.91 17.65 -0.68
CA CYS A 3 5.80 18.41 -0.15
C CYS A 3 5.50 17.99 1.29
N SER A 4 4.88 18.89 2.05
CA SER A 4 4.34 18.58 3.38
C SER A 4 3.05 19.35 3.59
N HIS A 5 2.05 18.70 4.20
CA HIS A 5 0.78 19.34 4.54
C HIS A 5 0.14 18.62 5.75
N HIS A 6 -0.80 19.32 6.40
CA HIS A 6 -1.64 18.67 7.40
C HIS A 6 -2.69 17.78 6.73
N GLU A 7 -3.10 16.73 7.43
CA GLU A 7 -4.15 15.79 7.04
C GLU A 7 -5.41 15.95 7.91
N SER A 8 -6.40 15.07 7.72
CA SER A 8 -7.72 15.18 8.36
C SER A 8 -7.72 14.94 9.86
N GLY A 9 -6.77 14.16 10.38
CA GLY A 9 -6.68 13.85 11.81
C GLY A 9 -6.05 15.00 12.62
N PRO A 10 -6.43 15.21 13.88
CA PRO A 10 -5.81 16.21 14.73
C PRO A 10 -4.30 15.94 14.87
N GLY A 11 -3.46 16.93 14.52
CA GLY A 11 -2.00 16.80 14.55
C GLY A 11 -1.42 15.84 13.52
N GLN A 12 -2.21 15.35 12.58
CA GLN A 12 -1.77 14.51 11.49
C GLN A 12 -1.11 15.33 10.40
N ASN A 13 0.08 14.89 9.96
CA ASN A 13 0.83 15.53 8.90
C ASN A 13 1.25 14.48 7.87
N GLU A 14 1.27 14.86 6.60
CA GLU A 14 1.77 14.06 5.50
C GLU A 14 3.03 14.68 4.91
N ILE A 15 3.98 13.83 4.55
CA ILE A 15 5.20 14.22 3.86
C ILE A 15 5.31 13.39 2.60
N ASP A 16 5.39 14.06 1.46
CA ASP A 16 5.65 13.45 0.18
C ASP A 16 7.15 13.39 -0.11
N PHE A 17 7.58 12.29 -0.71
CA PHE A 17 8.96 12.09 -1.14
C PHE A 17 9.07 12.18 -2.66
N ARG A 18 10.16 12.75 -3.14
CA ARG A 18 10.55 12.57 -4.53
C ARG A 18 10.74 11.09 -4.82
N TYR A 19 10.36 10.67 -6.02
CA TYR A 19 10.62 9.30 -6.44
C TYR A 19 12.13 9.04 -6.48
N SER A 20 12.51 7.82 -6.19
CA SER A 20 13.87 7.31 -6.30
C SER A 20 13.82 5.81 -6.65
N ASP A 21 14.96 5.17 -6.82
CA ASP A 21 15.01 3.72 -6.90
C ASP A 21 14.46 3.10 -5.60
N PRO A 22 13.96 1.86 -5.66
CA PRO A 22 13.25 1.25 -4.53
C PRO A 22 14.07 1.14 -3.25
N LEU A 23 15.38 0.88 -3.35
CA LEU A 23 16.23 0.74 -2.17
C LEU A 23 16.43 2.10 -1.50
N THR A 24 16.79 3.12 -2.25
CA THR A 24 16.89 4.50 -1.76
C THR A 24 15.56 4.99 -1.18
N ALA A 25 14.43 4.64 -1.79
CA ALA A 25 13.11 5.01 -1.26
C ALA A 25 12.85 4.35 0.10
N ALA A 26 13.24 3.07 0.28
CA ALA A 26 13.11 2.38 1.56
C ALA A 26 14.01 2.98 2.64
N ASP A 27 15.27 3.28 2.31
CA ASP A 27 16.22 3.97 3.20
C ASP A 27 15.68 5.33 3.66
N ASN A 28 15.14 6.11 2.71
CA ASN A 28 14.54 7.41 2.99
C ASN A 28 13.33 7.28 3.94
N ALA A 29 12.47 6.29 3.76
CA ALA A 29 11.32 6.05 4.63
C ALA A 29 11.73 5.70 6.07
N ILE A 30 12.76 4.88 6.26
CA ILE A 30 13.30 4.55 7.59
C ILE A 30 13.97 5.75 8.23
N THR A 31 14.82 6.46 7.48
CA THR A 31 15.50 7.68 7.94
C THR A 31 14.49 8.73 8.36
N PHE A 32 13.45 8.96 7.56
CA PHE A 32 12.38 9.89 7.87
C PHE A 32 11.71 9.58 9.20
N ARG A 33 11.30 8.32 9.43
CA ARG A 33 10.67 7.93 10.70
C ARG A 33 11.58 8.20 11.89
N THR A 34 12.87 7.91 11.75
CA THR A 34 13.87 8.13 12.79
C THR A 34 14.03 9.61 13.07
N VAL A 35 14.21 10.43 12.04
CA VAL A 35 14.37 11.89 12.18
C VAL A 35 13.13 12.52 12.81
N VAL A 36 11.93 12.20 12.33
CA VAL A 36 10.69 12.78 12.87
C VAL A 36 10.51 12.41 14.34
N ARG A 37 10.74 11.16 14.75
CA ARG A 37 10.66 10.76 16.15
C ARG A 37 11.68 11.49 17.01
N THR A 38 12.90 11.62 16.53
CA THR A 38 13.98 12.29 17.26
C THR A 38 13.69 13.78 17.45
N VAL A 39 13.30 14.47 16.38
CA VAL A 39 12.99 15.91 16.43
C VAL A 39 11.74 16.17 17.28
N ALA A 40 10.71 15.34 17.19
CA ALA A 40 9.53 15.44 18.03
C ALA A 40 9.92 15.31 19.53
N ALA A 41 10.70 14.30 19.87
CA ALA A 41 11.15 14.08 21.26
C ALA A 41 11.98 15.25 21.79
N GLN A 42 12.87 15.85 20.99
CA GLN A 42 13.64 17.04 21.35
C GLN A 42 12.76 18.27 21.63
N ASN A 43 11.54 18.30 21.10
CA ASN A 43 10.58 19.38 21.30
C ASN A 43 9.46 18.99 22.30
N GLY A 44 9.63 17.94 23.09
CA GLY A 44 8.63 17.51 24.07
C GLY A 44 7.37 16.88 23.45
N LEU A 45 7.44 16.45 22.20
CA LEU A 45 6.34 15.84 21.45
C LEU A 45 6.62 14.34 21.24
N CYS A 46 5.55 13.58 20.95
CA CYS A 46 5.63 12.18 20.55
C CYS A 46 5.08 12.01 19.12
N ALA A 47 5.91 11.55 18.18
CA ALA A 47 5.49 11.23 16.84
C ALA A 47 5.02 9.78 16.75
N SER A 48 3.75 9.58 16.40
CA SER A 48 3.15 8.27 16.18
C SER A 48 3.13 7.93 14.68
N PHE A 49 3.57 6.72 14.34
CA PHE A 49 3.42 6.09 13.04
C PHE A 49 2.47 4.88 13.11
N SER A 50 1.56 4.85 14.09
CA SER A 50 0.50 3.84 14.15
C SER A 50 -0.47 4.01 12.98
N PRO A 51 -0.94 2.91 12.35
CA PRO A 51 -1.95 2.98 11.29
C PRO A 51 -3.29 3.60 11.71
N LYS A 52 -3.65 3.47 12.99
CA LYS A 52 -4.90 4.00 13.56
C LYS A 52 -4.64 4.55 14.96
N PRO A 53 -3.93 5.70 15.08
CA PRO A 53 -3.52 6.24 16.38
C PRO A 53 -4.70 6.73 17.23
N LEU A 54 -5.78 7.17 16.57
CA LEU A 54 -7.03 7.63 17.20
C LEU A 54 -8.19 6.80 16.65
N PRO A 55 -8.94 6.06 17.49
CA PRO A 55 -9.99 5.14 17.02
C PRO A 55 -11.06 5.80 16.14
N ASP A 56 -11.47 7.01 16.52
CA ASP A 56 -12.59 7.74 15.88
C ASP A 56 -12.11 8.81 14.87
N ARG A 57 -10.87 8.72 14.39
CA ARG A 57 -10.30 9.67 13.42
C ARG A 57 -9.65 8.93 12.27
N ASP A 58 -9.36 9.65 11.19
CA ASP A 58 -8.68 9.08 10.02
C ASP A 58 -7.37 8.37 10.43
N GLY A 59 -7.10 7.24 9.79
CA GLY A 59 -5.86 6.49 9.99
C GLY A 59 -4.70 7.05 9.18
N SER A 60 -3.49 6.56 9.46
CA SER A 60 -2.26 6.97 8.78
C SER A 60 -1.86 5.93 7.71
N GLY A 61 -1.94 6.32 6.45
CA GLY A 61 -1.50 5.53 5.30
C GLY A 61 -0.02 5.76 4.98
N MET A 62 0.55 4.84 4.24
CA MET A 62 1.79 4.99 3.51
C MET A 62 1.50 4.66 2.04
N HIS A 63 1.03 5.64 1.28
CA HIS A 63 0.73 5.40 -0.13
C HIS A 63 2.01 5.17 -0.91
N ILE A 64 2.06 4.08 -1.68
CA ILE A 64 3.24 3.68 -2.44
C ILE A 64 2.99 3.99 -3.91
N ASN A 65 3.70 4.98 -4.43
CA ASN A 65 3.68 5.34 -5.84
C ASN A 65 4.66 4.45 -6.61
N ILE A 66 4.17 3.76 -7.62
CA ILE A 66 4.94 2.84 -8.46
C ILE A 66 4.96 3.40 -9.88
N SER A 67 6.15 3.56 -10.44
CA SER A 67 6.37 3.81 -11.85
C SER A 67 7.37 2.80 -12.41
N ALA A 68 7.25 2.48 -13.69
CA ALA A 68 8.19 1.59 -14.37
C ALA A 68 8.52 2.17 -15.74
N LYS A 69 9.81 2.14 -16.11
CA LYS A 69 10.27 2.49 -17.45
C LYS A 69 10.46 1.20 -18.25
N GLY A 70 9.79 1.09 -19.38
CA GLY A 70 9.96 -0.01 -20.33
C GLY A 70 10.54 0.49 -21.64
N SER A 71 11.27 -0.34 -22.37
CA SER A 71 11.79 0.00 -23.70
C SER A 71 10.64 0.32 -24.65
N GLY A 72 10.50 1.57 -25.04
CA GLY A 72 9.53 2.04 -26.03
C GLY A 72 8.11 2.29 -25.53
N GLN A 73 7.80 2.17 -24.24
CA GLN A 73 6.49 2.50 -23.68
C GLN A 73 6.60 3.66 -22.69
N THR A 74 5.79 4.67 -22.89
CA THR A 74 5.60 5.76 -21.93
C THR A 74 4.50 5.36 -20.94
N GLY A 75 4.84 5.14 -19.68
CA GLY A 75 3.89 4.86 -18.60
C GLY A 75 4.10 3.50 -17.91
N LEU A 76 3.26 3.22 -16.90
CA LEU A 76 3.30 1.96 -16.16
C LEU A 76 2.63 0.84 -16.98
N PRO A 77 3.32 -0.31 -17.22
CA PRO A 77 2.70 -1.44 -17.91
C PRO A 77 1.45 -1.95 -17.16
N ALA A 78 0.35 -2.20 -17.88
CA ALA A 78 -0.89 -2.73 -17.30
C ALA A 78 -0.68 -4.05 -16.54
N GLY A 79 0.24 -4.89 -17.00
CA GLY A 79 0.63 -6.12 -16.32
C GLY A 79 1.16 -5.91 -14.89
N VAL A 80 1.85 -4.79 -14.62
CA VAL A 80 2.31 -4.46 -13.26
C VAL A 80 1.12 -4.26 -12.33
N ILE A 81 0.12 -3.49 -12.76
CA ILE A 81 -1.09 -3.24 -11.96
C ILE A 81 -1.85 -4.54 -11.77
N ALA A 82 -2.02 -5.33 -12.84
CA ALA A 82 -2.71 -6.62 -12.80
C ALA A 82 -2.04 -7.58 -11.79
N GLY A 83 -0.71 -7.66 -11.80
CA GLY A 83 0.05 -8.50 -10.87
C GLY A 83 -0.07 -8.05 -9.42
N VAL A 84 -0.01 -6.75 -9.15
CA VAL A 84 -0.24 -6.21 -7.79
C VAL A 84 -1.65 -6.50 -7.31
N LEU A 85 -2.68 -6.33 -8.16
CA LEU A 85 -4.06 -6.69 -7.81
C LEU A 85 -4.21 -8.19 -7.58
N ASP A 86 -3.56 -9.03 -8.39
CA ASP A 86 -3.61 -10.49 -8.23
C ASP A 86 -3.08 -10.93 -6.88
N LYS A 87 -1.93 -10.40 -6.46
CA LYS A 87 -1.23 -10.76 -5.22
C LYS A 87 -1.62 -9.93 -3.99
N ALA A 88 -2.49 -8.93 -4.13
CA ALA A 88 -2.81 -7.98 -3.07
C ALA A 88 -3.16 -8.63 -1.73
N ALA A 89 -4.04 -9.64 -1.72
CA ALA A 89 -4.45 -10.31 -0.50
C ALA A 89 -3.31 -11.10 0.16
N GLU A 90 -2.47 -11.77 -0.65
CA GLU A 90 -1.36 -12.60 -0.19
C GLU A 90 -0.25 -11.78 0.47
N ILE A 91 -0.01 -10.54 -0.01
CA ILE A 91 1.05 -9.67 0.49
C ILE A 91 0.57 -8.66 1.54
N THR A 92 -0.73 -8.63 1.85
CA THR A 92 -1.32 -7.65 2.79
C THR A 92 -0.65 -7.69 4.16
N LEU A 93 -0.26 -8.85 4.67
CA LEU A 93 0.45 -8.97 5.95
C LEU A 93 1.70 -8.07 6.04
N PHE A 94 2.44 -7.92 4.94
CA PHE A 94 3.68 -7.13 4.90
C PHE A 94 3.43 -5.64 4.63
N LEU A 95 2.27 -5.31 4.11
CA LEU A 95 1.81 -3.93 3.88
C LEU A 95 1.06 -3.36 5.09
N ASN A 96 0.49 -4.24 5.92
CA ASN A 96 -0.43 -3.95 7.02
C ASN A 96 -0.14 -4.92 8.19
N PRO A 97 1.00 -4.74 8.92
CA PRO A 97 1.58 -5.80 9.75
C PRO A 97 1.07 -5.84 11.20
N CYS A 98 0.08 -5.07 11.59
CA CYS A 98 -0.41 -5.02 12.97
C CYS A 98 -1.93 -4.93 13.06
N GLU A 99 -2.51 -5.18 14.23
CA GLU A 99 -3.96 -5.13 14.45
C GLU A 99 -4.58 -3.77 14.10
N GLU A 100 -3.88 -2.68 14.37
CA GLU A 100 -4.31 -1.32 14.04
C GLU A 100 -4.45 -1.12 12.53
N SER A 101 -3.67 -1.83 11.73
CA SER A 101 -3.79 -1.82 10.26
C SER A 101 -5.20 -2.22 9.80
N TYR A 102 -5.78 -3.25 10.43
CA TYR A 102 -7.10 -3.79 10.08
C TYR A 102 -8.25 -2.96 10.66
N ARG A 103 -7.99 -2.15 11.69
CA ARG A 103 -8.91 -1.10 12.15
C ARG A 103 -8.93 0.10 11.20
N ARG A 104 -7.89 0.28 10.39
CA ARG A 104 -7.81 1.30 9.36
C ARG A 104 -8.43 0.84 8.05
N LEU A 105 -8.09 -0.37 7.56
CA LEU A 105 -8.54 -0.89 6.26
C LEU A 105 -10.08 -0.99 6.18
N GLY A 106 -10.64 -0.42 5.10
CA GLY A 106 -12.09 -0.38 4.88
C GLY A 106 -12.83 0.71 5.65
N HIS A 107 -12.11 1.58 6.36
CA HIS A 107 -12.67 2.71 7.09
C HIS A 107 -12.10 4.03 6.56
N ASP A 108 -12.89 5.10 6.69
CA ASP A 108 -12.51 6.45 6.27
C ASP A 108 -12.04 6.47 4.80
N LYS A 109 -10.77 6.79 4.55
CA LYS A 109 -10.19 6.88 3.21
C LYS A 109 -9.31 5.66 2.83
N ALA A 110 -9.23 4.64 3.69
CA ALA A 110 -8.42 3.47 3.43
C ALA A 110 -9.21 2.41 2.63
N PRO A 111 -8.66 1.89 1.51
CA PRO A 111 -9.35 0.93 0.66
C PRO A 111 -9.40 -0.45 1.29
N ARG A 112 -10.44 -1.22 0.93
CA ARG A 112 -10.60 -2.64 1.29
C ARG A 112 -10.75 -3.54 0.06
N TYR A 113 -11.31 -3.01 -1.01
CA TYR A 113 -11.66 -3.78 -2.20
C TYR A 113 -10.52 -3.80 -3.20
N VAL A 114 -10.23 -4.97 -3.78
CA VAL A 114 -9.13 -5.18 -4.74
C VAL A 114 -9.57 -4.71 -6.12
N THR A 115 -9.53 -3.42 -6.32
CA THR A 115 -10.00 -2.71 -7.52
C THR A 115 -9.02 -1.59 -7.88
N TRP A 116 -9.15 -1.03 -9.08
CA TRP A 116 -8.37 0.12 -9.52
C TRP A 116 -9.21 1.10 -10.33
N SER A 117 -8.77 2.34 -10.40
CA SER A 117 -9.33 3.35 -11.29
C SER A 117 -8.34 4.44 -11.64
N GLU A 118 -8.72 5.24 -12.62
CA GLU A 118 -8.15 6.57 -12.85
C GLU A 118 -8.83 7.56 -11.89
N GLU A 119 -8.03 8.29 -11.11
CA GLU A 119 -8.44 9.40 -10.20
C GLU A 119 -9.26 9.05 -8.94
N ASN A 120 -10.05 7.98 -8.91
CA ASN A 120 -10.92 7.66 -7.78
C ASN A 120 -10.14 7.17 -6.55
N ARG A 121 -10.26 7.87 -5.43
CA ARG A 121 -9.51 7.62 -4.19
C ARG A 121 -10.06 6.47 -3.34
N SER A 122 -11.23 5.91 -3.66
CA SER A 122 -11.81 4.78 -2.91
C SER A 122 -11.24 3.42 -3.33
N GLN A 123 -10.47 3.38 -4.41
CA GLN A 123 -9.89 2.17 -4.99
C GLN A 123 -8.58 1.77 -4.31
N LEU A 124 -8.21 0.49 -4.40
CA LEU A 124 -6.94 -0.02 -3.91
C LEU A 124 -5.76 0.60 -4.66
N ILE A 125 -5.86 0.64 -5.98
CA ILE A 125 -4.88 1.31 -6.84
C ILE A 125 -5.56 2.47 -7.56
N ARG A 126 -4.95 3.64 -7.46
CA ARG A 126 -5.33 4.84 -8.19
C ARG A 126 -4.23 5.20 -9.18
N ILE A 127 -4.60 5.58 -10.39
CA ILE A 127 -3.69 6.18 -11.36
C ILE A 127 -4.00 7.69 -11.38
N PRO A 128 -3.22 8.53 -10.67
CA PRO A 128 -3.43 9.98 -10.70
C PRO A 128 -3.28 10.54 -12.11
N ALA A 129 -4.02 11.60 -12.41
CA ALA A 129 -3.84 12.33 -13.66
C ALA A 129 -2.38 12.82 -13.78
N ALA A 130 -1.66 12.25 -14.73
CA ALA A 130 -0.28 12.61 -15.03
C ALA A 130 0.04 12.23 -16.47
N VAL A 131 0.93 12.98 -17.10
CA VAL A 131 1.36 12.74 -18.49
C VAL A 131 2.81 12.29 -18.57
N GLY A 132 3.11 11.46 -19.56
CA GLY A 132 4.48 11.02 -19.85
C GLY A 132 5.13 10.23 -18.71
N GLU A 133 6.35 10.58 -18.38
CA GLU A 133 7.17 9.88 -17.38
C GLU A 133 6.65 10.03 -15.94
N ASN A 134 5.75 10.96 -15.68
CA ASN A 134 5.14 11.14 -14.36
C ASN A 134 3.97 10.21 -14.10
N ARG A 135 3.58 9.39 -15.08
CA ARG A 135 2.50 8.42 -14.90
C ARG A 135 2.90 7.33 -13.93
N ARG A 136 2.08 7.14 -12.89
CA ARG A 136 2.34 6.20 -11.80
C ARG A 136 1.04 5.56 -11.33
N ALA A 137 1.16 4.43 -10.67
CA ALA A 137 0.07 3.85 -9.88
C ALA A 137 0.34 4.09 -8.40
N GLU A 138 -0.67 4.51 -7.67
CA GLU A 138 -0.65 4.72 -6.23
C GLU A 138 -1.34 3.56 -5.54
N LEU A 139 -0.59 2.70 -4.86
CA LEU A 139 -1.15 1.69 -3.95
C LEU A 139 -1.52 2.37 -2.63
N ARG A 140 -2.77 2.22 -2.21
CA ARG A 140 -3.35 2.99 -1.10
C ARG A 140 -3.59 2.20 0.18
N SER A 141 -3.43 0.86 0.15
CA SER A 141 -3.68 0.02 1.33
C SER A 141 -2.57 0.07 2.36
N ALA A 142 -1.31 0.16 1.95
CA ALA A 142 -0.17 0.12 2.86
C ALA A 142 -0.25 1.21 3.93
N ASP A 143 0.31 0.93 5.09
CA ASP A 143 0.37 1.87 6.20
C ASP A 143 1.79 2.07 6.74
N SER A 144 1.91 3.04 7.62
CA SER A 144 3.19 3.49 8.16
C SER A 144 3.87 2.49 9.13
N ALA A 145 3.21 1.38 9.50
CA ALA A 145 3.84 0.30 10.26
C ALA A 145 4.61 -0.69 9.37
N ALA A 146 4.31 -0.73 8.05
CA ALA A 146 4.96 -1.63 7.12
C ALA A 146 6.48 -1.45 7.09
N ASN A 147 7.20 -2.55 6.91
CA ASN A 147 8.62 -2.51 6.57
C ASN A 147 8.76 -2.14 5.08
N PRO A 148 9.35 -0.97 4.73
CA PRO A 148 9.38 -0.52 3.34
C PRO A 148 10.20 -1.44 2.43
N TYR A 149 11.26 -2.08 2.93
CA TYR A 149 12.06 -3.02 2.13
C TYR A 149 11.22 -4.23 1.70
N LEU A 150 10.49 -4.84 2.63
CA LEU A 150 9.63 -5.99 2.32
C LEU A 150 8.43 -5.59 1.45
N ALA A 151 7.81 -4.46 1.77
CA ALA A 151 6.68 -3.93 1.02
C ALA A 151 7.06 -3.67 -0.45
N TYR A 152 8.15 -2.96 -0.69
CA TYR A 152 8.58 -2.62 -2.05
C TYR A 152 9.07 -3.85 -2.82
N ALA A 153 9.82 -4.75 -2.17
CA ALA A 153 10.25 -5.99 -2.81
C ALA A 153 9.05 -6.83 -3.29
N LEU A 154 8.06 -7.06 -2.42
CA LEU A 154 6.86 -7.84 -2.78
C LEU A 154 6.02 -7.17 -3.87
N LEU A 155 5.92 -5.84 -3.87
CA LEU A 155 5.23 -5.10 -4.93
C LEU A 155 5.95 -5.21 -6.28
N ILE A 156 7.28 -5.16 -6.28
CA ILE A 156 8.09 -5.37 -7.50
C ILE A 156 7.87 -6.78 -8.03
N TYR A 157 8.00 -7.81 -7.18
CA TYR A 157 7.76 -9.19 -7.58
C TYR A 157 6.33 -9.43 -8.06
N ALA A 158 5.33 -8.83 -7.40
CA ALA A 158 3.95 -8.91 -7.85
C ALA A 158 3.76 -8.26 -9.23
N GLY A 159 4.38 -7.11 -9.47
CA GLY A 159 4.36 -6.45 -10.78
C GLY A 159 5.04 -7.30 -11.87
N LEU A 160 6.22 -7.87 -11.58
CA LEU A 160 6.92 -8.78 -12.49
C LEU A 160 6.10 -10.03 -12.77
N HIS A 161 5.50 -10.64 -11.74
CA HIS A 161 4.57 -11.77 -11.90
C HIS A 161 3.45 -11.46 -12.91
N GLY A 162 2.89 -10.25 -12.83
CA GLY A 162 1.84 -9.84 -13.78
C GLY A 162 2.34 -9.72 -15.23
N ILE A 163 3.56 -9.22 -15.42
CA ILE A 163 4.18 -9.13 -16.75
C ILE A 163 4.52 -10.52 -17.31
N GLU A 164 5.23 -11.34 -16.52
CA GLU A 164 5.70 -12.67 -16.92
C GLU A 164 4.55 -13.62 -17.26
N ASN A 165 3.46 -13.55 -16.48
CA ASN A 165 2.26 -14.35 -16.71
C ASN A 165 1.25 -13.69 -17.66
N ARG A 166 1.59 -12.52 -18.24
CA ARG A 166 0.73 -11.79 -19.18
C ARG A 166 -0.67 -11.55 -18.62
N LEU A 167 -0.75 -11.20 -17.34
CA LEU A 167 -2.04 -10.97 -16.70
C LEU A 167 -2.77 -9.79 -17.35
N VAL A 168 -4.04 -9.99 -17.60
CA VAL A 168 -4.89 -8.94 -18.16
C VAL A 168 -5.40 -8.07 -17.03
N LEU A 169 -5.19 -6.77 -17.14
CA LEU A 169 -5.73 -5.81 -16.18
C LEU A 169 -7.27 -5.81 -16.29
N PRO A 170 -8.01 -6.06 -15.21
CA PRO A 170 -9.47 -6.00 -15.24
C PRO A 170 -9.94 -4.58 -15.56
N PRO A 171 -11.20 -4.39 -15.99
CA PRO A 171 -11.76 -3.07 -16.21
C PRO A 171 -11.62 -2.16 -14.98
N ALA A 172 -11.34 -0.88 -15.20
CA ALA A 172 -11.33 0.13 -14.15
C ALA A 172 -12.71 0.25 -13.51
N SER A 173 -12.73 0.54 -12.21
CA SER A 173 -13.97 0.75 -11.46
C SER A 173 -14.10 2.22 -11.08
N ASP A 174 -15.06 2.94 -11.66
CA ASP A 174 -15.36 4.34 -11.32
C ASP A 174 -16.34 4.47 -10.14
N LEU A 175 -16.74 3.34 -9.55
CA LEU A 175 -17.64 3.33 -8.39
C LEU A 175 -16.99 3.99 -7.18
N ASN A 176 -17.71 4.89 -6.53
CA ASN A 176 -17.32 5.36 -5.21
C ASN A 176 -17.61 4.24 -4.19
N LEU A 177 -16.57 3.50 -3.79
CA LEU A 177 -16.70 2.34 -2.90
C LEU A 177 -17.05 2.72 -1.45
N TYR A 178 -17.02 4.00 -1.08
CA TYR A 178 -17.49 4.45 0.22
C TYR A 178 -19.02 4.54 0.30
N THR A 179 -19.68 4.71 -0.86
CA THR A 179 -21.14 4.91 -0.95
C THR A 179 -21.83 3.89 -1.85
N ALA A 180 -21.11 2.94 -2.43
CA ALA A 180 -21.65 1.94 -3.33
C ALA A 180 -22.64 1.01 -2.61
N PRO A 181 -23.70 0.51 -3.31
CA PRO A 181 -24.65 -0.43 -2.74
C PRO A 181 -23.99 -1.69 -2.21
N ALA A 182 -24.48 -2.21 -1.08
CA ALA A 182 -23.92 -3.40 -0.44
C ALA A 182 -23.93 -4.64 -1.35
N GLU A 183 -24.91 -4.77 -2.24
CA GLU A 183 -24.96 -5.85 -3.24
C GLU A 183 -23.78 -5.80 -4.20
N THR A 184 -23.45 -4.61 -4.70
CA THR A 184 -22.27 -4.41 -5.57
C THR A 184 -20.99 -4.71 -4.82
N LEU A 185 -20.85 -4.24 -3.58
CA LEU A 185 -19.67 -4.45 -2.77
C LEU A 185 -19.41 -5.93 -2.46
N ARG A 186 -20.45 -6.76 -2.32
CA ARG A 186 -20.34 -8.20 -2.08
C ARG A 186 -19.74 -8.97 -3.26
N THR A 187 -19.79 -8.44 -4.47
CA THR A 187 -19.21 -9.07 -5.66
C THR A 187 -17.72 -8.82 -5.82
N LEU A 188 -17.16 -7.88 -5.07
CA LEU A 188 -15.78 -7.47 -5.19
C LEU A 188 -14.86 -8.32 -4.28
N ARG A 189 -13.68 -8.65 -4.79
CA ARG A 189 -12.60 -9.24 -3.96
C ARG A 189 -12.20 -8.22 -2.89
N THR A 190 -11.92 -8.73 -1.68
CA THR A 190 -11.47 -7.89 -0.56
C THR A 190 -10.06 -8.25 -0.13
N LEU A 191 -9.38 -7.31 0.48
CA LEU A 191 -8.22 -7.59 1.33
C LEU A 191 -8.68 -8.35 2.58
N PRO A 192 -7.78 -9.11 3.25
CA PRO A 192 -8.10 -9.77 4.52
C PRO A 192 -8.60 -8.75 5.55
N GLY A 193 -9.56 -9.19 6.37
CA GLY A 193 -10.23 -8.36 7.36
C GLY A 193 -9.57 -8.34 8.73
N SER A 194 -8.53 -9.16 8.94
CA SER A 194 -7.81 -9.26 10.21
C SER A 194 -6.35 -9.65 10.00
N LEU A 195 -5.51 -9.34 11.00
CA LEU A 195 -4.10 -9.75 11.01
C LEU A 195 -3.97 -11.29 10.90
N LYS A 196 -4.82 -12.02 11.60
CA LYS A 196 -4.84 -13.49 11.56
C LYS A 196 -5.17 -14.03 10.16
N GLU A 197 -6.14 -13.45 9.48
CA GLU A 197 -6.50 -13.83 8.11
C GLU A 197 -5.35 -13.52 7.14
N ALA A 198 -4.72 -12.36 7.25
CA ALA A 198 -3.58 -11.99 6.42
C ALA A 198 -2.37 -12.90 6.66
N ALA A 199 -2.10 -13.27 7.91
CA ALA A 199 -1.05 -14.23 8.25
C ALA A 199 -1.31 -15.60 7.62
N ALA A 200 -2.53 -16.09 7.69
CA ALA A 200 -2.92 -17.37 7.08
C ALA A 200 -2.78 -17.36 5.55
N LEU A 201 -3.18 -16.25 4.89
CA LEU A 201 -3.02 -16.08 3.44
C LEU A 201 -1.55 -16.02 3.02
N ALA A 202 -0.72 -15.26 3.75
CA ALA A 202 0.71 -15.18 3.49
C ALA A 202 1.41 -16.53 3.69
N GLU A 203 1.06 -17.26 4.75
CA GLU A 203 1.61 -18.59 5.05
C GLU A 203 1.19 -19.63 4.01
N ALA A 204 -0.01 -19.55 3.45
CA ALA A 204 -0.47 -20.43 2.38
C ALA A 204 0.11 -20.06 1.00
N SER A 205 0.57 -18.82 0.82
CA SER A 205 0.98 -18.29 -0.48
C SER A 205 2.27 -18.92 -1.01
N ALA A 206 2.18 -19.58 -2.16
CA ALA A 206 3.37 -20.02 -2.90
C ALA A 206 4.20 -18.84 -3.40
N PHE A 207 3.54 -17.73 -3.75
CA PHE A 207 4.20 -16.52 -4.20
C PHE A 207 5.07 -15.91 -3.08
N VAL A 208 4.53 -15.74 -1.87
CA VAL A 208 5.28 -15.20 -0.74
C VAL A 208 6.47 -16.11 -0.39
N LYS A 209 6.27 -17.42 -0.36
CA LYS A 209 7.32 -18.41 -0.08
C LYS A 209 8.45 -18.40 -1.12
N ALA A 210 8.13 -18.10 -2.39
CA ALA A 210 9.13 -18.02 -3.45
C ALA A 210 10.01 -16.77 -3.35
N HIS A 211 9.54 -15.70 -2.69
CA HIS A 211 10.20 -14.39 -2.71
C HIS A 211 10.69 -13.92 -1.35
N LEU A 212 10.28 -14.55 -0.25
CA LEU A 212 10.77 -14.23 1.08
C LEU A 212 11.42 -15.45 1.76
N PRO A 213 12.50 -15.24 2.52
CA PRO A 213 13.06 -16.29 3.36
C PRO A 213 12.04 -16.79 4.39
N ASP A 214 12.04 -18.10 4.63
CA ASP A 214 11.17 -18.73 5.64
C ASP A 214 11.28 -18.09 7.03
N SER A 215 12.45 -17.61 7.42
CA SER A 215 12.67 -16.93 8.70
C SER A 215 11.88 -15.62 8.79
N VAL A 216 11.81 -14.87 7.69
CA VAL A 216 11.04 -13.63 7.60
C VAL A 216 9.54 -13.95 7.65
N LEU A 217 9.07 -14.89 6.83
CA LEU A 217 7.66 -15.30 6.83
C LEU A 217 7.22 -15.75 8.23
N ARG A 218 7.99 -16.64 8.88
CA ARG A 218 7.69 -17.08 10.26
C ARG A 218 7.71 -15.95 11.29
N ALA A 219 8.54 -14.94 11.12
CA ALA A 219 8.55 -13.79 12.04
C ALA A 219 7.26 -12.96 11.96
N TYR A 220 6.63 -12.90 10.79
CA TYR A 220 5.38 -12.17 10.57
C TYR A 220 4.12 -13.01 10.86
N THR A 221 4.17 -14.34 10.76
CA THR A 221 3.01 -15.23 10.96
C THR A 221 2.89 -15.79 12.38
N ARG A 222 3.90 -15.64 13.23
CA ARG A 222 3.83 -15.96 14.65
C ARG A 222 3.14 -14.81 15.41
N LEU A 223 1.83 -14.89 15.47
CA LEU A 223 0.96 -13.92 16.14
C LEU A 223 0.75 -14.31 17.61
#